data_92ab3475959714568e8e84040f960ee8
#
_entry.id   92ab3475959714568e8e84040f960ee8
#
_cell.length_a   1.000
_cell.length_b   1.000
_cell.length_c   1.000
_cell.angle_alpha   90.00
_cell.angle_beta   90.00
_cell.angle_gamma   90.00
#
_symmetry.space_group_name_H-M   'P 1'
#
loop_
_entity.id
_entity.type
_entity.pdbx_description
1 polymer ?
#
loop_
_entity_poly.entity_id
_entity_poly.type
_entity_poly.pdbx_seq_one_letter_code
_entity_poly.pdbx_strand_id
1 'polypeptide(L)'
;RAIALGDGRLANNPWLQELPDPTTKITWGNALAISPFLAAREGLEDGEVVRLTGPTVATPLEVPVVAVPGLAASTVTLAVGYGRRRAGKAGTGVGVNAFPLAPLEDGLVRTSLAGVALEKTGRREVLARTQQHFSAEGRPIAREIGLAELEAAPEGEAEEAPESLWPEHEKPEHFWAMTIDLGSCTGCSACVVACMAENNVPVVGPDEVRRGREMHWLRVDRYYQGDADAPEVMHQPMMCQHCDHAPCETVCPVLATVHSSDGLNQQVYNRCIGTRYCANNCPYKVRRFNWFRYADNDRFDYHQNSPLGRMVLNPDVVVRSRGVMEKCSLCIQRIQAGKLEAKRRGRPLADGAISTACQQACPSQAIHFGDLRDDQSTVAAKQKDRRFYRVLADLGTRPGVGYLARVRVTE
;
A
#
# COMPACT_ATOMS: atom_id res chain seq x y z
N ARG A 1 -17.64 -8.19 6.53
CA ARG A 1 -17.00 -7.28 7.49
C ARG A 1 -15.93 -6.46 6.77
N ALA A 2 -15.70 -5.23 7.19
CA ALA A 2 -14.56 -4.45 6.69
C ALA A 2 -13.24 -5.13 7.09
N ILE A 3 -12.31 -5.27 6.14
CA ILE A 3 -11.02 -5.94 6.39
C ILE A 3 -10.25 -5.22 7.49
N ALA A 4 -10.16 -3.89 7.42
CA ALA A 4 -9.42 -3.08 8.39
C ALA A 4 -10.14 -2.93 9.74
N LEU A 5 -11.46 -2.74 9.74
CA LEU A 5 -12.22 -2.37 10.94
C LEU A 5 -12.96 -3.55 11.60
N GLY A 6 -13.03 -4.70 10.94
CA GLY A 6 -13.79 -5.86 11.37
C GLY A 6 -15.30 -5.57 11.45
N ASP A 7 -15.86 -5.71 12.66
CA ASP A 7 -17.24 -5.35 12.99
C ASP A 7 -17.41 -3.88 13.45
N GLY A 8 -16.36 -3.08 13.32
CA GLY A 8 -16.28 -1.69 13.76
C GLY A 8 -15.74 -1.49 15.17
N ARG A 9 -15.29 -2.54 15.87
CA ARG A 9 -14.61 -2.40 17.18
C ARG A 9 -13.30 -1.61 17.05
N LEU A 10 -12.69 -1.59 15.86
CA LEU A 10 -11.47 -0.85 15.54
C LEU A 10 -11.74 0.49 14.86
N ALA A 11 -12.99 0.96 14.79
CA ALA A 11 -13.39 2.15 14.05
C ALA A 11 -12.69 3.45 14.51
N ASN A 12 -12.26 3.56 15.77
CA ASN A 12 -11.52 4.73 16.24
C ASN A 12 -10.01 4.68 15.99
N ASN A 13 -9.51 3.68 15.29
CA ASN A 13 -8.09 3.62 14.92
C ASN A 13 -7.87 4.37 13.61
N PRO A 14 -7.18 5.51 13.60
CA PRO A 14 -7.01 6.35 12.42
C PRO A 14 -6.14 5.67 11.34
N TRP A 15 -5.15 4.87 11.71
CA TRP A 15 -4.37 4.10 10.74
C TRP A 15 -5.24 3.12 9.97
N LEU A 16 -6.20 2.46 10.66
CA LEU A 16 -7.10 1.50 10.03
C LEU A 16 -8.23 2.18 9.24
N GLN A 17 -8.64 3.39 9.61
CA GLN A 17 -9.56 4.20 8.81
C GLN A 17 -8.93 4.65 7.48
N GLU A 18 -7.63 4.99 7.50
CA GLU A 18 -6.90 5.42 6.31
C GLU A 18 -6.28 4.25 5.54
N LEU A 19 -6.34 3.01 6.08
CA LEU A 19 -5.88 1.82 5.37
C LEU A 19 -6.78 1.53 4.18
N PRO A 20 -6.24 1.50 2.94
CA PRO A 20 -7.06 1.24 1.77
C PRO A 20 -7.63 -0.18 1.77
N ASP A 21 -8.89 -0.30 1.43
CA ASP A 21 -9.49 -1.60 1.14
C ASP A 21 -8.70 -2.31 0.02
N PRO A 22 -8.35 -3.58 0.14
CA PRO A 22 -7.51 -4.27 -0.84
C PRO A 22 -8.04 -4.26 -2.27
N THR A 23 -9.35 -4.25 -2.44
CA THR A 23 -10.02 -4.34 -3.75
C THR A 23 -10.41 -2.97 -4.27
N THR A 24 -11.18 -2.20 -3.52
CA THR A 24 -11.73 -0.91 -3.96
C THR A 24 -10.77 0.25 -3.81
N LYS A 25 -9.74 0.10 -2.98
CA LYS A 25 -8.80 1.16 -2.57
C LYS A 25 -9.46 2.34 -1.85
N ILE A 26 -10.68 2.16 -1.36
CA ILE A 26 -11.40 3.16 -0.58
C ILE A 26 -10.85 3.19 0.84
N THR A 27 -10.74 4.38 1.39
CA THR A 27 -10.41 4.69 2.78
C THR A 27 -11.52 5.54 3.38
N TRP A 28 -11.57 5.65 4.71
CA TRP A 28 -12.50 6.58 5.38
C TRP A 28 -13.96 6.41 4.96
N GLY A 29 -14.41 5.17 4.89
CA GLY A 29 -15.81 4.86 4.55
C GLY A 29 -15.95 3.53 3.84
N ASN A 30 -17.19 3.21 3.52
CA ASN A 30 -17.58 2.07 2.71
C ASN A 30 -18.45 2.54 1.54
N ALA A 31 -18.40 1.80 0.44
CA ALA A 31 -19.26 1.97 -0.72
C ALA A 31 -19.93 0.65 -1.05
N LEU A 32 -21.05 0.71 -1.73
CA LEU A 32 -21.71 -0.45 -2.31
C LEU A 32 -20.93 -0.89 -3.55
N ALA A 33 -20.23 -2.02 -3.45
CA ALA A 33 -19.56 -2.60 -4.60
C ALA A 33 -20.59 -3.28 -5.50
N ILE A 34 -20.55 -2.95 -6.79
CA ILE A 34 -21.41 -3.48 -7.84
C ILE A 34 -20.55 -3.97 -9.01
N SER A 35 -21.05 -4.91 -9.81
CA SER A 35 -20.33 -5.32 -11.02
C SER A 35 -20.33 -4.20 -12.08
N PRO A 36 -19.31 -4.14 -12.97
CA PRO A 36 -19.33 -3.22 -14.11
C PRO A 36 -20.57 -3.41 -15.01
N PHE A 37 -21.03 -4.65 -15.18
CA PHE A 37 -22.24 -4.97 -15.93
C PHE A 37 -23.49 -4.33 -15.27
N LEU A 38 -23.65 -4.49 -13.95
CA LEU A 38 -24.76 -3.87 -13.21
C LEU A 38 -24.67 -2.35 -13.25
N ALA A 39 -23.46 -1.79 -13.09
CA ALA A 39 -23.23 -0.35 -13.19
C ALA A 39 -23.68 0.20 -14.56
N ALA A 40 -23.29 -0.46 -15.65
CA ALA A 40 -23.69 -0.06 -17.00
C ALA A 40 -25.20 -0.19 -17.24
N ARG A 41 -25.81 -1.30 -16.80
CA ARG A 41 -27.25 -1.55 -16.95
C ARG A 41 -28.09 -0.50 -16.23
N GLU A 42 -27.71 -0.14 -15.01
CA GLU A 42 -28.43 0.86 -14.19
C GLU A 42 -27.95 2.30 -14.48
N GLY A 43 -26.96 2.47 -15.36
CA GLY A 43 -26.34 3.77 -15.68
C GLY A 43 -25.70 4.43 -14.47
N LEU A 44 -25.04 3.67 -13.58
CA LEU A 44 -24.40 4.13 -12.35
C LEU A 44 -22.91 4.35 -12.57
N GLU A 45 -22.40 5.46 -12.04
CA GLU A 45 -20.97 5.77 -11.98
C GLU A 45 -20.44 5.73 -10.55
N ASP A 46 -19.12 5.56 -10.41
CA ASP A 46 -18.45 5.59 -9.11
C ASP A 46 -18.78 6.86 -8.32
N GLY A 47 -19.21 6.67 -7.07
CA GLY A 47 -19.58 7.74 -6.16
C GLY A 47 -21.03 8.22 -6.28
N GLU A 48 -21.82 7.79 -7.26
CA GLU A 48 -23.25 8.05 -7.25
C GLU A 48 -23.91 7.39 -6.04
N VAL A 49 -24.81 8.14 -5.37
CA VAL A 49 -25.50 7.65 -4.17
C VAL A 49 -26.78 6.99 -4.58
N VAL A 50 -26.92 5.73 -4.21
CA VAL A 50 -28.15 4.96 -4.36
C VAL A 50 -28.84 4.75 -3.04
N ARG A 51 -30.15 4.62 -3.05
CA ARG A 51 -30.97 4.17 -1.94
C ARG A 51 -31.25 2.68 -2.12
N LEU A 52 -30.82 1.89 -1.13
CA LEU A 52 -31.14 0.45 -1.06
C LEU A 52 -32.54 0.28 -0.49
N THR A 53 -33.42 -0.37 -1.24
CA THR A 53 -34.79 -0.72 -0.87
C THR A 53 -35.08 -2.18 -1.17
N GLY A 54 -36.22 -2.69 -0.74
CA GLY A 54 -36.67 -4.04 -1.04
C GLY A 54 -37.44 -4.68 0.14
N PRO A 55 -38.11 -5.81 -0.09
CA PRO A 55 -38.96 -6.44 0.91
C PRO A 55 -38.24 -6.91 2.18
N THR A 56 -36.95 -7.15 2.10
CA THR A 56 -36.11 -7.57 3.22
C THR A 56 -35.32 -6.44 3.85
N VAL A 57 -35.43 -5.21 3.31
CA VAL A 57 -34.74 -4.02 3.79
C VAL A 57 -35.66 -3.25 4.72
N ALA A 58 -35.54 -3.45 6.03
CA ALA A 58 -36.38 -2.82 7.03
C ALA A 58 -36.27 -1.28 7.06
N THR A 59 -35.10 -0.74 6.75
CA THR A 59 -34.85 0.69 6.68
C THR A 59 -34.02 1.01 5.44
N PRO A 60 -34.51 1.86 4.52
CA PRO A 60 -33.75 2.30 3.36
C PRO A 60 -32.39 2.88 3.76
N LEU A 61 -31.36 2.53 3.02
CA LEU A 61 -29.99 2.94 3.28
C LEU A 61 -29.42 3.65 2.05
N GLU A 62 -28.94 4.88 2.24
CA GLU A 62 -28.25 5.61 1.17
C GLU A 62 -26.76 5.39 1.25
N VAL A 63 -26.13 5.02 0.11
CA VAL A 63 -24.72 4.65 0.06
C VAL A 63 -24.14 4.95 -1.32
N PRO A 64 -22.90 5.47 -1.42
CA PRO A 64 -22.24 5.63 -2.70
C PRO A 64 -21.87 4.27 -3.31
N VAL A 65 -21.90 4.16 -4.63
CA VAL A 65 -21.53 2.95 -5.36
C VAL A 65 -20.07 2.98 -5.82
N VAL A 66 -19.51 1.81 -6.06
CA VAL A 66 -18.21 1.62 -6.72
C VAL A 66 -18.27 0.38 -7.61
N ALA A 67 -17.86 0.52 -8.87
CA ALA A 67 -17.76 -0.60 -9.78
C ALA A 67 -16.53 -1.45 -9.47
N VAL A 68 -16.72 -2.76 -9.31
CA VAL A 68 -15.67 -3.74 -8.98
C VAL A 68 -15.71 -4.88 -9.99
N PRO A 69 -14.72 -5.01 -10.88
CA PRO A 69 -14.59 -6.14 -11.79
C PRO A 69 -14.56 -7.47 -11.02
N GLY A 70 -15.16 -8.50 -11.63
CA GLY A 70 -15.26 -9.85 -11.04
C GLY A 70 -16.39 -10.05 -10.04
N LEU A 71 -17.18 -9.02 -9.73
CA LEU A 71 -18.36 -9.18 -8.92
C LEU A 71 -19.54 -9.69 -9.78
N ALA A 72 -20.26 -10.71 -9.30
CA ALA A 72 -21.38 -11.29 -10.03
C ALA A 72 -22.44 -10.23 -10.38
N ALA A 73 -22.98 -10.30 -11.60
CA ALA A 73 -23.87 -9.30 -12.20
C ALA A 73 -25.17 -9.05 -11.40
N SER A 74 -25.63 -10.04 -10.62
CA SER A 74 -26.84 -9.95 -9.79
C SER A 74 -26.55 -9.71 -8.30
N THR A 75 -25.31 -9.42 -7.94
CA THR A 75 -24.88 -9.30 -6.54
C THR A 75 -24.27 -7.94 -6.28
N VAL A 76 -24.61 -7.36 -5.13
CA VAL A 76 -23.96 -6.16 -4.60
C VAL A 76 -23.41 -6.45 -3.22
N THR A 77 -22.32 -5.83 -2.83
CA THR A 77 -21.70 -6.06 -1.52
C THR A 77 -21.44 -4.75 -0.78
N LEU A 78 -21.71 -4.76 0.52
CA LEU A 78 -21.48 -3.63 1.40
C LEU A 78 -20.81 -4.08 2.69
N ALA A 79 -19.65 -3.52 3.00
CA ALA A 79 -18.90 -3.87 4.20
C ALA A 79 -19.58 -3.28 5.46
N VAL A 80 -19.77 -4.11 6.49
CA VAL A 80 -20.18 -3.66 7.83
C VAL A 80 -18.97 -3.16 8.61
N GLY A 81 -19.22 -2.36 9.66
CA GLY A 81 -18.19 -1.84 10.58
C GLY A 81 -18.05 -0.32 10.56
N TYR A 82 -18.68 0.34 9.59
CA TYR A 82 -18.74 1.78 9.43
C TYR A 82 -20.06 2.38 10.00
N GLY A 83 -20.22 3.71 9.88
CA GLY A 83 -21.44 4.43 10.19
C GLY A 83 -21.76 4.57 11.69
N ARG A 84 -20.75 4.49 12.55
CA ARG A 84 -20.92 4.65 14.00
C ARG A 84 -21.15 6.11 14.36
N ARG A 85 -22.16 6.36 15.23
CA ARG A 85 -22.51 7.71 15.71
C ARG A 85 -21.62 8.19 16.84
N ARG A 86 -21.01 7.27 17.62
CA ARG A 86 -20.12 7.55 18.75
C ARG A 86 -19.00 6.52 18.75
N ALA A 87 -17.85 6.87 18.18
CA ALA A 87 -16.69 5.99 18.04
C ALA A 87 -15.35 6.74 18.20
N GLY A 88 -15.36 7.91 18.84
CA GLY A 88 -14.17 8.75 19.01
C GLY A 88 -13.86 9.61 17.79
N LYS A 89 -12.64 10.22 17.78
CA LYS A 89 -12.26 11.24 16.79
C LYS A 89 -12.15 10.70 15.35
N ALA A 90 -11.66 9.48 15.19
CA ALA A 90 -11.43 8.90 13.87
C ALA A 90 -12.65 8.13 13.34
N GLY A 91 -13.51 7.62 14.20
CA GLY A 91 -14.58 6.69 13.79
C GLY A 91 -15.98 7.26 13.73
N THR A 92 -16.22 8.43 14.33
CA THR A 92 -17.57 9.02 14.41
C THR A 92 -18.02 9.55 13.06
N GLY A 93 -19.17 9.07 12.56
CA GLY A 93 -19.78 9.56 11.33
C GLY A 93 -19.09 9.12 10.04
N VAL A 94 -18.16 8.17 10.11
CA VAL A 94 -17.41 7.69 8.94
C VAL A 94 -18.15 6.56 8.25
N GLY A 95 -18.48 6.75 6.97
CA GLY A 95 -19.20 5.76 6.15
C GLY A 95 -20.63 5.49 6.59
N VAL A 96 -21.20 4.41 6.12
CA VAL A 96 -22.61 4.04 6.29
C VAL A 96 -22.75 2.78 7.14
N ASN A 97 -23.71 2.76 8.04
CA ASN A 97 -24.00 1.59 8.89
C ASN A 97 -24.80 0.54 8.11
N ALA A 98 -24.12 -0.53 7.71
CA ALA A 98 -24.72 -1.66 7.00
C ALA A 98 -25.35 -2.74 7.91
N PHE A 99 -25.21 -2.68 9.23
CA PHE A 99 -25.78 -3.66 10.15
C PHE A 99 -27.30 -3.86 10.06
N PRO A 100 -28.12 -2.81 9.77
CA PRO A 100 -29.55 -3.02 9.54
C PRO A 100 -29.89 -3.95 8.38
N LEU A 101 -28.93 -4.18 7.45
CA LEU A 101 -29.06 -5.14 6.35
C LEU A 101 -28.57 -6.55 6.72
N ALA A 102 -28.18 -6.79 7.96
CA ALA A 102 -27.70 -8.08 8.46
C ALA A 102 -28.55 -8.53 9.66
N PRO A 103 -29.80 -8.95 9.43
CA PRO A 103 -30.72 -9.34 10.51
C PRO A 103 -30.19 -10.55 11.29
N LEU A 104 -30.59 -10.63 12.55
CA LEU A 104 -30.35 -11.78 13.40
C LEU A 104 -31.55 -12.75 13.26
N GLU A 105 -31.33 -13.92 12.72
CA GLU A 105 -32.31 -14.97 12.58
C GLU A 105 -31.78 -16.25 13.22
N ASP A 106 -32.56 -16.89 14.09
CA ASP A 106 -32.19 -18.11 14.81
C ASP A 106 -30.83 -18.04 15.55
N GLY A 107 -30.50 -16.85 16.08
CA GLY A 107 -29.22 -16.62 16.77
C GLY A 107 -28.01 -16.42 15.84
N LEU A 108 -28.20 -16.43 14.52
CA LEU A 108 -27.16 -16.22 13.52
C LEU A 108 -27.38 -14.90 12.77
N VAL A 109 -26.28 -14.19 12.53
CA VAL A 109 -26.29 -12.99 11.69
C VAL A 109 -26.34 -13.41 10.23
N ARG A 110 -27.42 -13.08 9.53
CA ARG A 110 -27.50 -13.25 8.08
C ARG A 110 -26.70 -12.19 7.38
N THR A 111 -25.79 -12.62 6.50
CA THR A 111 -24.92 -11.74 5.73
C THR A 111 -25.30 -11.59 4.26
N SER A 112 -26.41 -12.22 3.86
CA SER A 112 -26.98 -12.13 2.51
C SER A 112 -28.48 -11.86 2.57
N LEU A 113 -28.93 -10.96 1.72
CA LEU A 113 -30.33 -10.60 1.52
C LEU A 113 -30.69 -10.74 0.04
N ALA A 114 -31.89 -11.22 -0.25
CA ALA A 114 -32.42 -11.29 -1.60
C ALA A 114 -33.41 -10.13 -1.86
N GLY A 115 -33.64 -9.81 -3.14
CA GLY A 115 -34.66 -8.84 -3.55
C GLY A 115 -34.34 -7.39 -3.19
N VAL A 116 -33.07 -7.02 -3.17
CA VAL A 116 -32.64 -5.62 -2.95
C VAL A 116 -32.75 -4.86 -4.28
N ALA A 117 -33.35 -3.68 -4.23
CA ALA A 117 -33.47 -2.73 -5.34
C ALA A 117 -32.55 -1.51 -5.11
N LEU A 118 -32.07 -0.94 -6.21
CA LEU A 118 -31.22 0.25 -6.23
C LEU A 118 -32.02 1.42 -6.82
N GLU A 119 -32.18 2.49 -6.05
CA GLU A 119 -32.85 3.72 -6.50
C GLU A 119 -31.84 4.86 -6.56
N LYS A 120 -31.70 5.53 -7.71
CA LYS A 120 -30.83 6.71 -7.83
C LYS A 120 -31.37 7.87 -6.99
N THR A 121 -30.48 8.49 -6.20
CA THR A 121 -30.84 9.69 -5.41
C THR A 121 -30.53 11.00 -6.13
N GLY A 122 -29.80 10.97 -7.25
CA GLY A 122 -29.29 12.15 -7.94
C GLY A 122 -28.11 12.83 -7.23
N ARG A 123 -27.65 12.29 -6.10
CA ARG A 123 -26.46 12.80 -5.38
C ARG A 123 -25.21 12.03 -5.77
N ARG A 124 -24.06 12.69 -5.62
CA ARG A 124 -22.74 12.08 -5.85
C ARG A 124 -21.78 12.43 -4.71
N GLU A 125 -20.99 11.47 -4.28
CA GLU A 125 -19.94 11.62 -3.29
C GLU A 125 -18.58 11.29 -3.88
N VAL A 126 -17.57 12.11 -3.58
CA VAL A 126 -16.20 11.81 -3.98
C VAL A 126 -15.60 10.80 -3.02
N LEU A 127 -15.34 9.59 -3.50
CA LEU A 127 -14.74 8.52 -2.72
C LEU A 127 -13.26 8.84 -2.41
N ALA A 128 -12.85 8.63 -1.16
CA ALA A 128 -11.45 8.77 -0.77
C ALA A 128 -10.69 7.48 -1.16
N ARG A 129 -10.08 7.48 -2.34
CA ARG A 129 -9.35 6.33 -2.89
C ARG A 129 -7.86 6.64 -3.08
N THR A 130 -7.00 5.68 -2.76
CA THR A 130 -5.55 5.79 -2.94
C THR A 130 -5.07 5.32 -4.30
N GLN A 131 -5.90 4.59 -5.05
CA GLN A 131 -5.65 4.18 -6.44
C GLN A 131 -6.93 4.34 -7.24
N GLN A 132 -6.88 5.09 -8.34
CA GLN A 132 -8.04 5.40 -9.19
C GLN A 132 -8.06 4.56 -10.48
N HIS A 133 -6.90 4.13 -10.97
CA HIS A 133 -6.75 3.24 -12.12
C HIS A 133 -6.48 1.80 -11.66
N PHE A 134 -6.71 0.84 -12.54
CA PHE A 134 -6.58 -0.58 -12.23
C PHE A 134 -5.92 -1.39 -13.36
N SER A 135 -5.58 -0.76 -14.47
CA SER A 135 -4.88 -1.37 -15.61
C SER A 135 -3.39 -1.05 -15.56
N ALA A 136 -2.55 -2.03 -15.87
CA ALA A 136 -1.12 -1.84 -16.11
C ALA A 136 -0.84 -1.32 -17.54
N GLU A 137 -1.87 -1.17 -18.40
CA GLU A 137 -1.76 -0.70 -19.78
C GLU A 137 -0.73 -1.47 -20.62
N GLY A 138 -0.66 -2.79 -20.41
CA GLY A 138 0.29 -3.68 -21.10
C GLY A 138 1.72 -3.60 -20.59
N ARG A 139 2.01 -2.80 -19.56
CA ARG A 139 3.36 -2.73 -18.99
C ARG A 139 3.60 -3.87 -18.00
N PRO A 140 4.81 -4.46 -17.96
CA PRO A 140 5.14 -5.57 -17.06
C PRO A 140 5.42 -5.07 -15.63
N ILE A 141 4.45 -4.36 -15.02
CA ILE A 141 4.58 -3.79 -13.67
C ILE A 141 4.40 -4.89 -12.61
N ALA A 142 3.26 -5.60 -12.66
CA ALA A 142 3.02 -6.78 -11.86
C ALA A 142 3.05 -7.99 -12.79
N ARG A 143 4.08 -8.84 -12.64
CA ARG A 143 4.27 -9.96 -13.57
C ARG A 143 3.62 -11.23 -13.05
N GLU A 144 2.95 -11.90 -13.96
CA GLU A 144 2.46 -13.25 -13.81
C GLU A 144 3.00 -14.09 -14.97
N ILE A 145 3.45 -15.30 -14.67
CA ILE A 145 4.03 -16.24 -15.64
C ILE A 145 3.33 -17.58 -15.55
N GLY A 146 3.12 -18.24 -16.67
CA GLY A 146 2.62 -19.61 -16.73
C GLY A 146 3.66 -20.61 -16.20
N LEU A 147 3.21 -21.76 -15.67
CA LEU A 147 4.13 -22.80 -15.19
C LEU A 147 5.04 -23.29 -16.32
N ALA A 148 4.50 -23.54 -17.50
CA ALA A 148 5.28 -23.99 -18.67
C ALA A 148 6.32 -22.94 -19.12
N GLU A 149 5.99 -21.66 -19.05
CA GLU A 149 6.91 -20.56 -19.33
C GLU A 149 8.03 -20.49 -18.30
N LEU A 150 7.70 -20.68 -17.01
CA LEU A 150 8.69 -20.74 -15.95
C LEU A 150 9.65 -21.92 -16.11
N GLU A 151 9.14 -23.11 -16.49
CA GLU A 151 9.96 -24.30 -16.71
C GLU A 151 10.90 -24.14 -17.91
N ALA A 152 10.47 -23.41 -18.94
CA ALA A 152 11.26 -23.10 -20.13
C ALA A 152 12.27 -21.96 -19.91
N ALA A 153 12.09 -21.14 -18.88
CA ALA A 153 12.98 -20.02 -18.59
C ALA A 153 14.37 -20.52 -18.15
N PRO A 154 15.47 -19.94 -18.68
CA PRO A 154 16.80 -20.30 -18.24
C PRO A 154 17.03 -19.97 -16.76
N GLU A 155 17.87 -20.77 -16.10
CA GLU A 155 18.26 -20.49 -14.72
C GLU A 155 19.21 -19.30 -14.66
N GLY A 156 18.84 -18.28 -13.88
CA GLY A 156 19.79 -17.27 -13.47
C GLY A 156 20.13 -16.19 -14.49
N GLU A 157 19.38 -16.04 -15.59
CA GLU A 157 19.49 -14.83 -16.41
C GLU A 157 18.96 -13.63 -15.64
N ALA A 158 19.88 -12.96 -14.96
CA ALA A 158 19.61 -11.61 -14.49
C ALA A 158 19.29 -10.74 -15.72
N GLU A 159 18.16 -9.99 -15.69
CA GLU A 159 17.91 -8.95 -16.69
C GLU A 159 19.20 -8.15 -16.86
N GLU A 160 19.83 -8.20 -18.05
CA GLU A 160 21.00 -7.35 -18.34
C GLU A 160 20.59 -5.89 -18.10
N ALA A 161 21.27 -5.27 -17.16
CA ALA A 161 21.04 -3.87 -16.90
C ALA A 161 21.49 -3.08 -18.14
N PRO A 162 20.66 -2.14 -18.65
CA PRO A 162 21.07 -1.32 -19.78
C PRO A 162 22.39 -0.61 -19.47
N GLU A 163 23.20 -0.38 -20.50
CA GLU A 163 24.43 0.41 -20.39
C GLU A 163 24.12 1.75 -19.75
N SER A 164 24.98 2.17 -18.84
CA SER A 164 24.80 3.41 -18.08
C SER A 164 26.02 4.31 -18.20
N LEU A 165 25.76 5.60 -18.44
CA LEU A 165 26.79 6.64 -18.39
C LEU A 165 27.12 7.07 -16.94
N TRP A 166 26.36 6.61 -15.97
CA TRP A 166 26.56 6.90 -14.54
C TRP A 166 27.56 5.91 -13.94
N PRO A 167 28.52 6.38 -13.15
CA PRO A 167 29.38 5.48 -12.39
C PRO A 167 28.56 4.70 -11.36
N GLU A 168 29.01 3.50 -11.04
CA GLU A 168 28.41 2.72 -9.96
C GLU A 168 28.75 3.30 -8.59
N HIS A 169 27.80 3.26 -7.67
CA HIS A 169 28.05 3.63 -6.28
C HIS A 169 28.84 2.52 -5.58
N GLU A 170 29.92 2.90 -4.91
CA GLU A 170 30.66 1.98 -4.06
C GLU A 170 29.83 1.59 -2.83
N LYS A 171 29.80 0.30 -2.51
CA LYS A 171 29.08 -0.28 -1.36
C LYS A 171 30.08 -1.14 -0.56
N PRO A 172 30.98 -0.53 0.21
CA PRO A 172 32.12 -1.25 0.79
C PRO A 172 31.70 -2.26 1.88
N GLU A 173 30.66 -2.00 2.66
CA GLU A 173 30.27 -2.85 3.78
C GLU A 173 29.01 -3.68 3.51
N HIS A 174 27.93 -3.04 3.07
CA HIS A 174 26.63 -3.65 2.87
C HIS A 174 25.97 -3.14 1.59
N PHE A 175 25.05 -3.93 1.06
CA PHE A 175 24.12 -3.52 0.03
C PHE A 175 22.70 -3.98 0.40
N TRP A 176 21.99 -3.13 1.13
CA TRP A 176 20.64 -3.46 1.58
C TRP A 176 19.65 -3.52 0.45
N ALA A 177 18.95 -4.63 0.36
CA ALA A 177 17.97 -4.89 -0.69
C ALA A 177 16.74 -5.60 -0.12
N MET A 178 15.70 -5.65 -0.96
CA MET A 178 14.45 -6.34 -0.63
C MET A 178 13.93 -7.10 -1.83
N THR A 179 13.38 -8.29 -1.60
CA THR A 179 12.65 -9.05 -2.61
C THR A 179 11.25 -9.36 -2.10
N ILE A 180 10.23 -9.18 -2.95
CA ILE A 180 8.83 -9.41 -2.61
C ILE A 180 8.26 -10.49 -3.52
N ASP A 181 7.79 -11.59 -2.94
CA ASP A 181 7.16 -12.68 -3.66
C ASP A 181 5.66 -12.38 -3.88
N LEU A 182 5.29 -12.09 -5.15
CA LEU A 182 3.89 -11.81 -5.51
C LEU A 182 3.01 -13.08 -5.48
N GLY A 183 3.61 -14.26 -5.59
CA GLY A 183 2.90 -15.53 -5.43
C GLY A 183 2.42 -15.76 -3.99
N SER A 184 3.18 -15.26 -3.01
CA SER A 184 2.85 -15.36 -1.58
C SER A 184 2.07 -14.16 -1.07
N CYS A 185 2.07 -13.03 -1.79
CA CYS A 185 1.41 -11.80 -1.35
C CYS A 185 -0.12 -11.89 -1.47
N THR A 186 -0.83 -11.81 -0.35
CA THR A 186 -2.30 -11.84 -0.30
C THR A 186 -2.97 -10.46 -0.43
N GLY A 187 -2.19 -9.38 -0.55
CA GLY A 187 -2.73 -8.01 -0.62
C GLY A 187 -3.34 -7.48 0.68
N CYS A 188 -3.13 -8.14 1.82
CA CYS A 188 -3.80 -7.84 3.10
C CYS A 188 -3.46 -6.48 3.72
N SER A 189 -2.42 -5.79 3.23
CA SER A 189 -1.96 -4.46 3.67
C SER A 189 -1.46 -4.37 5.13
N ALA A 190 -1.18 -5.50 5.81
CA ALA A 190 -0.57 -5.49 7.15
C ALA A 190 0.79 -4.76 7.15
N CYS A 191 1.57 -4.91 6.08
CA CYS A 191 2.84 -4.21 5.86
C CYS A 191 2.68 -2.68 5.79
N VAL A 192 1.55 -2.18 5.28
CA VAL A 192 1.25 -0.75 5.20
C VAL A 192 1.06 -0.16 6.59
N VAL A 193 0.22 -0.80 7.43
CA VAL A 193 -0.01 -0.36 8.81
C VAL A 193 1.27 -0.42 9.63
N ALA A 194 2.04 -1.51 9.52
CA ALA A 194 3.31 -1.66 10.22
C ALA A 194 4.31 -0.57 9.82
N CYS A 195 4.38 -0.21 8.54
CA CYS A 195 5.22 0.87 8.05
C CYS A 195 4.79 2.23 8.63
N MET A 196 3.47 2.50 8.68
CA MET A 196 2.94 3.75 9.25
C MET A 196 3.28 3.88 10.73
N ALA A 197 3.07 2.81 11.51
CA ALA A 197 3.36 2.79 12.94
C ALA A 197 4.85 2.92 13.24
N GLU A 198 5.69 2.15 12.56
CA GLU A 198 7.13 2.13 12.76
C GLU A 198 7.80 3.46 12.41
N ASN A 199 7.35 4.10 11.33
CA ASN A 199 8.03 5.26 10.76
C ASN A 199 7.32 6.59 11.04
N ASN A 200 6.43 6.64 12.02
CA ASN A 200 5.67 7.85 12.38
C ASN A 200 5.01 8.53 11.17
N VAL A 201 4.48 7.72 10.24
CA VAL A 201 3.80 8.26 9.06
C VAL A 201 2.47 8.88 9.50
N PRO A 202 2.19 10.14 9.16
CA PRO A 202 0.96 10.80 9.59
C PRO A 202 -0.26 10.26 8.88
N VAL A 203 -1.39 10.28 9.59
CA VAL A 203 -2.74 10.12 9.04
C VAL A 203 -3.25 11.48 8.60
N VAL A 204 -3.78 11.59 7.39
CA VAL A 204 -4.14 12.87 6.77
C VAL A 204 -5.64 13.12 6.64
N GLY A 205 -6.45 12.06 6.77
CA GLY A 205 -7.90 12.13 6.70
C GLY A 205 -8.47 12.11 5.27
N PRO A 206 -9.80 11.96 5.16
CA PRO A 206 -10.46 11.69 3.88
C PRO A 206 -10.29 12.80 2.85
N ASP A 207 -10.27 14.07 3.26
CA ASP A 207 -10.16 15.19 2.34
C ASP A 207 -8.80 15.26 1.65
N GLU A 208 -7.73 14.95 2.36
CA GLU A 208 -6.40 14.95 1.76
C GLU A 208 -6.20 13.68 0.89
N VAL A 209 -6.79 12.54 1.27
CA VAL A 209 -6.81 11.35 0.40
C VAL A 209 -7.56 11.62 -0.90
N ARG A 210 -8.73 12.29 -0.86
CA ARG A 210 -9.47 12.70 -2.08
C ARG A 210 -8.64 13.60 -3.01
N ARG A 211 -7.67 14.33 -2.45
CA ARG A 211 -6.72 15.18 -3.20
C ARG A 211 -5.47 14.46 -3.66
N GLY A 212 -5.35 13.13 -3.42
CA GLY A 212 -4.14 12.37 -3.72
C GLY A 212 -2.95 12.71 -2.84
N ARG A 213 -3.19 13.10 -1.59
CA ARG A 213 -2.16 13.54 -0.64
C ARG A 213 -1.99 12.60 0.54
N GLU A 214 -2.38 11.35 0.40
CA GLU A 214 -2.08 10.30 1.39
C GLU A 214 -0.57 10.18 1.60
N MET A 215 -0.15 9.81 2.82
CA MET A 215 1.25 9.79 3.23
C MET A 215 1.86 8.38 3.32
N HIS A 216 1.18 7.34 2.87
CA HIS A 216 1.70 5.97 2.90
C HIS A 216 3.05 5.84 2.19
N TRP A 217 4.11 5.41 2.91
CA TRP A 217 5.43 5.14 2.31
C TRP A 217 5.47 3.84 1.54
N LEU A 218 4.64 2.90 1.95
CA LEU A 218 4.38 1.65 1.28
C LEU A 218 2.90 1.59 0.95
N ARG A 219 2.55 1.31 -0.29
CA ARG A 219 1.20 1.05 -0.75
C ARG A 219 1.13 -0.35 -1.37
N VAL A 220 -0.04 -0.94 -1.42
CA VAL A 220 -0.28 -2.17 -2.18
C VAL A 220 -1.17 -1.79 -3.36
N ASP A 221 -0.59 -1.76 -4.55
CA ASP A 221 -1.32 -1.48 -5.78
C ASP A 221 -2.08 -2.76 -6.20
N ARG A 222 -3.20 -2.58 -6.88
CA ARG A 222 -4.04 -3.65 -7.39
C ARG A 222 -4.22 -3.45 -8.89
N TYR A 223 -4.00 -4.54 -9.64
CA TYR A 223 -4.19 -4.57 -11.09
C TYR A 223 -5.15 -5.69 -11.46
N TYR A 224 -6.06 -5.40 -12.39
CA TYR A 224 -6.93 -6.40 -13.00
C TYR A 224 -6.38 -6.77 -14.37
N GLN A 225 -6.45 -8.07 -14.70
CA GLN A 225 -6.07 -8.64 -15.99
C GLN A 225 -7.18 -9.55 -16.48
N GLY A 226 -7.31 -9.69 -17.81
CA GLY A 226 -8.35 -10.53 -18.43
C GLY A 226 -9.72 -9.86 -18.54
N ASP A 227 -10.76 -10.66 -18.55
CA ASP A 227 -12.15 -10.21 -18.72
C ASP A 227 -12.66 -9.50 -17.47
N ALA A 228 -13.47 -8.45 -17.65
CA ALA A 228 -14.06 -7.70 -16.54
C ALA A 228 -15.04 -8.52 -15.69
N ASP A 229 -15.65 -9.55 -16.25
CA ASP A 229 -16.58 -10.43 -15.54
C ASP A 229 -15.87 -11.52 -14.73
N ALA A 230 -14.65 -11.92 -15.13
CA ALA A 230 -13.83 -12.90 -14.46
C ALA A 230 -12.34 -12.47 -14.44
N PRO A 231 -12.01 -11.29 -13.91
CA PRO A 231 -10.66 -10.79 -13.95
C PRO A 231 -9.77 -11.54 -12.96
N GLU A 232 -8.51 -11.62 -13.31
CA GLU A 232 -7.49 -11.94 -12.37
C GLU A 232 -7.03 -10.68 -11.62
N VAL A 233 -6.80 -10.82 -10.34
CA VAL A 233 -6.39 -9.71 -9.47
C VAL A 233 -4.97 -9.93 -9.01
N MET A 234 -4.10 -8.97 -9.29
CA MET A 234 -2.74 -8.95 -8.79
C MET A 234 -2.55 -7.83 -7.77
N HIS A 235 -1.89 -8.15 -6.68
CA HIS A 235 -1.49 -7.20 -5.65
C HIS A 235 0.01 -7.01 -5.68
N GLN A 236 0.46 -5.76 -5.75
CA GLN A 236 1.88 -5.42 -5.76
C GLN A 236 2.21 -4.39 -4.69
N PRO A 237 2.90 -4.79 -3.61
CA PRO A 237 3.48 -3.83 -2.68
C PRO A 237 4.49 -2.93 -3.38
N MET A 238 4.34 -1.61 -3.23
CA MET A 238 5.17 -0.60 -3.88
C MET A 238 5.66 0.43 -2.86
N MET A 239 6.98 0.55 -2.74
CA MET A 239 7.67 1.51 -1.89
C MET A 239 8.83 2.14 -2.65
N CYS A 240 9.63 2.99 -1.99
CA CYS A 240 10.89 3.43 -2.57
C CYS A 240 11.73 2.23 -2.99
N GLN A 241 12.15 2.21 -4.24
CA GLN A 241 12.90 1.11 -4.82
C GLN A 241 14.40 1.18 -4.49
N HIS A 242 14.84 2.21 -3.76
CA HIS A 242 16.25 2.43 -3.42
C HIS A 242 17.17 2.24 -4.63
N CYS A 243 16.79 2.95 -5.72
CA CYS A 243 17.47 2.88 -7.00
C CYS A 243 18.95 3.26 -6.86
N ASP A 244 19.85 2.49 -7.46
CA ASP A 244 21.27 2.79 -7.49
C ASP A 244 21.55 4.01 -8.40
N HIS A 245 20.87 4.05 -9.54
CA HIS A 245 20.84 5.23 -10.43
C HIS A 245 19.55 6.02 -10.18
N ALA A 246 19.50 6.72 -9.06
CA ALA A 246 18.26 7.33 -8.55
C ALA A 246 17.92 8.65 -9.26
N PRO A 247 16.89 8.71 -10.13
CA PRO A 247 16.53 9.93 -10.84
C PRO A 247 16.01 11.04 -9.91
N CYS A 248 15.69 10.72 -8.67
CA CYS A 248 15.29 11.69 -7.65
C CYS A 248 16.49 12.42 -7.02
N GLU A 249 17.71 11.91 -7.12
CA GLU A 249 18.92 12.54 -6.60
C GLU A 249 19.40 13.64 -7.52
N THR A 250 19.46 13.36 -8.82
CA THR A 250 19.96 14.28 -9.84
C THR A 250 19.16 15.58 -9.94
N VAL A 251 17.88 15.55 -9.55
CA VAL A 251 17.00 16.73 -9.62
C VAL A 251 16.84 17.47 -8.29
N CYS A 252 17.53 17.04 -7.24
CA CYS A 252 17.42 17.72 -5.94
C CYS A 252 18.40 18.89 -5.86
N PRO A 253 17.92 20.16 -5.81
CA PRO A 253 18.80 21.33 -5.86
C PRO A 253 19.64 21.52 -4.60
N VAL A 254 19.34 20.81 -3.53
CA VAL A 254 19.98 20.95 -2.21
C VAL A 254 20.59 19.64 -1.71
N LEU A 255 20.71 18.63 -2.56
CA LEU A 255 21.22 17.30 -2.20
C LEU A 255 20.55 16.71 -0.95
N ALA A 256 19.23 16.91 -0.81
CA ALA A 256 18.44 16.31 0.26
C ALA A 256 18.12 14.83 -0.01
N THR A 257 18.29 14.38 -1.24
CA THR A 257 18.20 12.97 -1.63
C THR A 257 19.58 12.50 -2.04
N VAL A 258 20.12 11.52 -1.34
CA VAL A 258 21.51 11.08 -1.48
C VAL A 258 21.65 9.59 -1.24
N HIS A 259 22.71 8.95 -1.79
CA HIS A 259 23.09 7.59 -1.50
C HIS A 259 23.93 7.48 -0.23
N SER A 260 23.71 6.38 0.52
CA SER A 260 24.65 5.95 1.55
C SER A 260 25.62 4.91 1.01
N SER A 261 26.73 4.71 1.73
CA SER A 261 27.68 3.64 1.45
C SER A 261 27.10 2.22 1.58
N ASP A 262 25.90 2.09 2.14
CA ASP A 262 25.17 0.84 2.31
C ASP A 262 24.13 0.60 1.18
N GLY A 263 24.16 1.40 0.11
CA GLY A 263 23.22 1.28 -1.03
C GLY A 263 21.83 1.86 -0.79
N LEU A 264 21.61 2.61 0.30
CA LEU A 264 20.33 3.21 0.58
C LEU A 264 20.18 4.59 -0.07
N ASN A 265 19.13 4.79 -0.85
CA ASN A 265 18.70 6.13 -1.21
C ASN A 265 18.07 6.79 0.02
N GLN A 266 18.67 7.83 0.55
CA GLN A 266 18.25 8.51 1.77
C GLN A 266 17.53 9.82 1.48
N GLN A 267 16.69 10.26 2.42
CA GLN A 267 16.08 11.59 2.44
C GLN A 267 16.56 12.35 3.67
N VAL A 268 17.35 13.38 3.44
CA VAL A 268 17.86 14.26 4.50
C VAL A 268 16.85 15.37 4.74
N TYR A 269 16.00 15.22 5.75
CA TYR A 269 14.87 16.10 6.01
C TYR A 269 15.27 17.55 6.24
N ASN A 270 16.37 17.80 6.96
CA ASN A 270 16.85 19.14 7.29
C ASN A 270 17.37 19.93 6.09
N ARG A 271 17.73 19.25 4.99
CA ARG A 271 18.13 19.90 3.75
C ARG A 271 16.96 20.14 2.80
N CYS A 272 15.87 19.41 2.98
CA CYS A 272 14.74 19.45 2.05
C CYS A 272 14.02 20.79 2.11
N ILE A 273 13.95 21.48 0.98
CA ILE A 273 13.22 22.74 0.80
C ILE A 273 11.88 22.60 0.08
N GLY A 274 11.49 21.37 -0.24
CA GLY A 274 10.15 21.04 -0.74
C GLY A 274 9.87 21.39 -2.21
N THR A 275 10.88 21.43 -3.08
CA THR A 275 10.68 21.65 -4.53
C THR A 275 9.82 20.56 -5.20
N ARG A 276 9.75 19.37 -4.61
CA ARG A 276 8.96 18.22 -5.08
C ARG A 276 9.37 17.66 -6.44
N TYR A 277 10.38 18.17 -7.09
CA TYR A 277 10.84 17.65 -8.37
C TYR A 277 11.24 16.17 -8.26
N CYS A 278 11.83 15.76 -7.16
CA CYS A 278 12.15 14.36 -6.89
C CYS A 278 10.92 13.43 -6.89
N ALA A 279 9.72 13.92 -6.53
CA ALA A 279 8.48 13.16 -6.63
C ALA A 279 8.01 13.05 -8.09
N ASN A 280 8.10 14.14 -8.86
CA ASN A 280 7.73 14.14 -10.27
C ASN A 280 8.65 13.22 -11.09
N ASN A 281 9.95 13.23 -10.76
CA ASN A 281 10.96 12.44 -11.47
C ASN A 281 11.04 10.97 -11.03
N CYS A 282 10.38 10.61 -9.92
CA CYS A 282 10.31 9.21 -9.48
C CYS A 282 9.35 8.42 -10.39
N PRO A 283 9.82 7.39 -11.14
CA PRO A 283 8.93 6.60 -11.99
C PRO A 283 7.95 5.75 -11.18
N TYR A 284 8.32 5.37 -9.96
CA TYR A 284 7.51 4.55 -9.05
C TYR A 284 6.48 5.36 -8.25
N LYS A 285 6.54 6.71 -8.28
CA LYS A 285 5.61 7.62 -7.58
C LYS A 285 5.45 7.31 -6.07
N VAL A 286 6.58 7.11 -5.39
CA VAL A 286 6.63 6.65 -3.99
C VAL A 286 7.15 7.70 -3.01
N ARG A 287 7.25 8.94 -3.44
CA ARG A 287 7.71 10.05 -2.60
C ARG A 287 6.52 10.90 -2.18
N ARG A 288 6.42 11.18 -0.86
CA ARG A 288 5.30 11.88 -0.24
C ARG A 288 5.73 13.25 0.25
N PHE A 289 4.83 14.22 0.18
CA PHE A 289 5.12 15.61 0.57
C PHE A 289 4.29 16.01 1.79
N ASN A 290 4.93 16.59 2.78
CA ASN A 290 4.26 17.11 3.97
C ASN A 290 3.62 18.47 3.67
N TRP A 291 2.36 18.46 3.25
CA TRP A 291 1.59 19.68 2.98
C TRP A 291 1.31 20.50 4.23
N PHE A 292 1.25 19.82 5.38
CA PHE A 292 0.95 20.39 6.67
C PHE A 292 1.94 19.87 7.73
N ARG A 293 2.00 20.56 8.87
CA ARG A 293 2.62 20.04 10.07
C ARG A 293 1.58 19.21 10.81
N TYR A 294 1.47 17.93 10.47
CA TYR A 294 0.41 17.04 10.96
C TYR A 294 0.46 16.81 12.48
N ALA A 295 1.64 16.88 13.08
CA ALA A 295 1.84 16.68 14.52
C ALA A 295 1.49 17.90 15.41
N ASP A 296 1.12 19.01 14.79
CA ASP A 296 0.78 20.27 15.48
C ASP A 296 -0.26 21.04 14.64
N ASN A 297 -1.43 20.44 14.44
CA ASN A 297 -2.50 20.99 13.64
C ASN A 297 -3.82 20.32 13.98
N ASP A 298 -4.74 21.06 14.58
CA ASP A 298 -6.04 20.57 15.07
C ASP A 298 -6.88 19.89 13.99
N ARG A 299 -6.71 20.29 12.72
CA ARG A 299 -7.39 19.65 11.60
C ARG A 299 -7.01 18.18 11.45
N PHE A 300 -5.81 17.78 11.86
CA PHE A 300 -5.25 16.44 11.73
C PHE A 300 -5.04 15.77 13.10
N ASP A 301 -5.86 16.12 14.10
CA ASP A 301 -5.78 15.56 15.46
C ASP A 301 -6.31 14.11 15.50
N TYR A 302 -5.63 13.23 14.75
CA TYR A 302 -5.92 11.81 14.77
C TYR A 302 -5.13 11.06 15.83
N HIS A 303 -3.79 11.23 15.89
CA HIS A 303 -2.96 10.56 16.88
C HIS A 303 -1.67 11.30 17.28
N GLN A 304 -1.22 12.32 16.53
CA GLN A 304 0.07 12.96 16.77
C GLN A 304 -0.01 14.28 17.55
N ASN A 305 -1.19 14.82 17.78
CA ASN A 305 -1.37 16.17 18.33
C ASN A 305 -1.63 16.20 19.84
N SER A 306 -2.10 15.12 20.45
CA SER A 306 -2.36 15.03 21.90
C SER A 306 -1.24 14.28 22.61
N PRO A 307 -0.98 14.56 23.92
CA PRO A 307 0.02 13.83 24.70
C PRO A 307 -0.18 12.31 24.68
N LEU A 308 -1.41 11.84 24.83
CA LEU A 308 -1.74 10.41 24.79
C LEU A 308 -1.51 9.81 23.40
N GLY A 309 -1.89 10.51 22.34
CA GLY A 309 -1.67 10.06 20.97
C GLY A 309 -0.18 9.96 20.62
N ARG A 310 0.65 10.86 21.16
CA ARG A 310 2.11 10.84 20.95
C ARG A 310 2.81 9.64 21.60
N MET A 311 2.18 8.96 22.54
CA MET A 311 2.76 7.76 23.18
C MET A 311 2.91 6.58 22.22
N VAL A 312 2.24 6.57 21.07
CA VAL A 312 2.41 5.54 20.04
C VAL A 312 3.53 5.83 19.05
N LEU A 313 4.12 7.03 19.11
CA LEU A 313 5.21 7.40 18.21
C LEU A 313 6.49 6.65 18.55
N ASN A 314 7.18 6.19 17.50
CA ASN A 314 8.49 5.57 17.65
C ASN A 314 9.53 6.65 17.96
N PRO A 315 10.21 6.61 19.13
CA PRO A 315 11.19 7.62 19.51
C PRO A 315 12.46 7.63 18.65
N ASP A 316 12.75 6.52 17.98
CA ASP A 316 13.92 6.39 17.10
C ASP A 316 13.72 7.01 15.72
N VAL A 317 12.49 7.46 15.42
CA VAL A 317 12.13 8.01 14.12
C VAL A 317 11.61 9.44 14.27
N VAL A 318 12.26 10.38 13.59
CA VAL A 318 11.86 11.79 13.64
C VAL A 318 10.46 11.99 13.03
N VAL A 319 9.64 12.82 13.66
CA VAL A 319 8.40 13.35 13.10
C VAL A 319 8.76 14.52 12.18
N ARG A 320 8.37 14.42 10.91
CA ARG A 320 8.78 15.42 9.90
C ARG A 320 7.94 16.68 9.97
N SER A 321 8.55 17.77 9.57
CA SER A 321 7.91 19.08 9.51
C SER A 321 7.16 19.29 8.19
N ARG A 322 6.33 20.35 8.14
CA ARG A 322 5.74 20.82 6.89
C ARG A 322 6.83 21.16 5.86
N GLY A 323 6.56 20.86 4.59
CA GLY A 323 7.40 21.31 3.47
C GLY A 323 8.53 20.36 3.12
N VAL A 324 8.63 19.18 3.73
CA VAL A 324 9.64 18.18 3.39
C VAL A 324 9.05 16.98 2.68
N MET A 325 9.89 16.30 1.90
CA MET A 325 9.56 15.02 1.27
C MET A 325 9.83 13.86 2.21
N GLU A 326 8.98 12.84 2.15
CA GLU A 326 9.15 11.55 2.84
C GLU A 326 9.13 10.38 1.86
N LYS A 327 9.73 9.28 2.26
CA LYS A 327 9.70 8.02 1.53
C LYS A 327 10.15 6.85 2.41
N CYS A 328 9.97 5.62 1.96
CA CYS A 328 10.51 4.44 2.62
C CYS A 328 12.04 4.56 2.81
N SER A 329 12.51 4.27 4.00
CA SER A 329 13.93 4.28 4.39
C SER A 329 14.51 2.87 4.56
N LEU A 330 13.76 1.80 4.23
CA LEU A 330 14.05 0.41 4.62
C LEU A 330 14.25 0.26 6.12
N CYS A 331 13.52 1.06 6.93
CA CYS A 331 13.63 1.09 8.39
C CYS A 331 15.07 1.32 8.86
N ILE A 332 15.72 2.39 8.39
CA ILE A 332 17.12 2.72 8.70
C ILE A 332 17.44 2.67 10.20
N GLN A 333 16.50 3.03 11.06
CA GLN A 333 16.66 2.93 12.52
C GLN A 333 16.90 1.48 12.96
N ARG A 334 16.21 0.51 12.35
CA ARG A 334 16.42 -0.92 12.66
C ARG A 334 17.75 -1.42 12.09
N ILE A 335 18.14 -0.95 10.91
CA ILE A 335 19.46 -1.26 10.33
C ILE A 335 20.56 -0.77 11.28
N GLN A 336 20.51 0.47 11.74
CA GLN A 336 21.50 1.04 12.64
C GLN A 336 21.50 0.33 14.00
N ALA A 337 20.35 -0.01 14.54
CA ALA A 337 20.26 -0.79 15.79
C ALA A 337 20.91 -2.18 15.64
N GLY A 338 20.65 -2.88 14.53
CA GLY A 338 21.26 -4.19 14.25
C GLY A 338 22.79 -4.12 14.08
N LYS A 339 23.28 -3.14 13.31
CA LYS A 339 24.73 -2.88 13.16
C LYS A 339 25.40 -2.57 14.50
N LEU A 340 24.76 -1.74 15.34
CA LEU A 340 25.27 -1.40 16.68
C LEU A 340 25.32 -2.64 17.58
N GLU A 341 24.31 -3.48 17.54
CA GLU A 341 24.27 -4.70 18.37
C GLU A 341 25.31 -5.72 17.92
N ALA A 342 25.50 -5.90 16.61
CA ALA A 342 26.59 -6.75 16.07
C ALA A 342 27.96 -6.25 16.53
N LYS A 343 28.19 -4.93 16.47
CA LYS A 343 29.43 -4.31 16.95
C LYS A 343 29.63 -4.51 18.45
N ARG A 344 28.59 -4.35 19.28
CA ARG A 344 28.66 -4.57 20.72
C ARG A 344 29.02 -6.01 21.07
N ARG A 345 28.51 -6.97 20.29
CA ARG A 345 28.81 -8.40 20.48
C ARG A 345 30.12 -8.85 19.86
N GLY A 346 30.80 -7.98 19.12
CA GLY A 346 32.04 -8.34 18.39
C GLY A 346 31.82 -9.46 17.38
N ARG A 347 30.63 -9.53 16.76
CA ARG A 347 30.27 -10.57 15.79
C ARG A 347 29.81 -9.94 14.47
N PRO A 348 30.06 -10.60 13.30
CA PRO A 348 29.47 -10.17 12.05
C PRO A 348 27.94 -10.13 12.13
N LEU A 349 27.33 -9.26 11.33
CA LEU A 349 25.88 -9.20 11.20
C LEU A 349 25.41 -10.44 10.42
N ALA A 350 24.59 -11.27 11.07
CA ALA A 350 24.04 -12.47 10.42
C ALA A 350 22.81 -12.12 9.57
N ASP A 351 22.56 -12.90 8.51
CA ASP A 351 21.30 -12.81 7.75
C ASP A 351 20.09 -12.99 8.68
N GLY A 352 19.02 -12.22 8.46
CA GLY A 352 17.84 -12.22 9.29
C GLY A 352 17.97 -11.53 10.65
N ALA A 353 19.16 -11.05 11.05
CA ALA A 353 19.33 -10.30 12.30
C ALA A 353 18.63 -8.94 12.28
N ILE A 354 18.42 -8.38 11.11
CA ILE A 354 17.64 -7.16 10.89
C ILE A 354 16.38 -7.53 10.11
N SER A 355 15.24 -7.08 10.60
CA SER A 355 13.96 -7.22 9.91
C SER A 355 13.26 -5.87 9.79
N THR A 356 12.83 -5.51 8.59
CA THR A 356 12.00 -4.31 8.39
C THR A 356 10.62 -4.50 8.99
N ALA A 357 9.93 -3.41 9.35
CA ALA A 357 8.60 -3.50 9.96
C ALA A 357 7.59 -4.19 9.01
N CYS A 358 7.67 -3.92 7.70
CA CYS A 358 6.81 -4.56 6.71
C CYS A 358 7.07 -6.06 6.56
N GLN A 359 8.34 -6.50 6.61
CA GLN A 359 8.72 -7.91 6.61
C GLN A 359 8.18 -8.62 7.86
N GLN A 360 8.44 -8.05 9.04
CA GLN A 360 8.02 -8.62 10.31
C GLN A 360 6.49 -8.80 10.41
N ALA A 361 5.74 -7.87 9.84
CA ALA A 361 4.28 -7.88 9.88
C ALA A 361 3.64 -8.72 8.77
N CYS A 362 4.40 -9.24 7.81
CA CYS A 362 3.86 -9.98 6.68
C CYS A 362 3.44 -11.41 7.10
N PRO A 363 2.12 -11.73 7.14
CA PRO A 363 1.67 -13.03 7.63
C PRO A 363 2.00 -14.18 6.68
N SER A 364 2.17 -13.89 5.38
CA SER A 364 2.53 -14.87 4.35
C SER A 364 4.04 -14.92 4.07
N GLN A 365 4.85 -14.15 4.82
CA GLN A 365 6.30 -14.08 4.65
C GLN A 365 6.74 -13.75 3.20
N ALA A 366 5.95 -12.96 2.51
CA ALA A 366 6.22 -12.58 1.12
C ALA A 366 7.37 -11.58 0.96
N ILE A 367 7.81 -10.90 2.03
CA ILE A 367 8.82 -9.84 2.01
C ILE A 367 10.12 -10.36 2.61
N HIS A 368 11.21 -10.29 1.84
CA HIS A 368 12.55 -10.69 2.25
C HIS A 368 13.49 -9.48 2.18
N PHE A 369 14.11 -9.12 3.27
CA PHE A 369 15.09 -8.04 3.38
C PHE A 369 16.43 -8.59 3.84
N GLY A 370 17.55 -8.10 3.29
CA GLY A 370 18.88 -8.54 3.67
C GLY A 370 19.98 -7.80 2.91
N ASP A 371 21.19 -8.30 3.05
CA ASP A 371 22.40 -7.78 2.43
C ASP A 371 22.76 -8.58 1.17
N LEU A 372 22.81 -7.92 0.02
CA LEU A 372 23.23 -8.56 -1.26
C LEU A 372 24.73 -8.82 -1.34
N ARG A 373 25.54 -8.24 -0.47
CA ARG A 373 26.97 -8.58 -0.41
C ARG A 373 27.23 -9.90 0.31
N ASP A 374 26.25 -10.40 1.04
CA ASP A 374 26.27 -11.77 1.57
C ASP A 374 25.57 -12.70 0.58
N ASP A 375 26.37 -13.42 -0.22
CA ASP A 375 25.89 -14.37 -1.22
C ASP A 375 25.06 -15.52 -0.65
N GLN A 376 25.16 -15.75 0.67
CA GLN A 376 24.38 -16.75 1.39
C GLN A 376 23.09 -16.17 1.98
N SER A 377 22.88 -14.87 1.87
CA SER A 377 21.66 -14.24 2.40
C SER A 377 20.40 -14.70 1.66
N THR A 378 19.30 -14.72 2.39
CA THR A 378 17.98 -15.05 1.84
C THR A 378 17.61 -14.14 0.67
N VAL A 379 17.92 -12.84 0.76
CA VAL A 379 17.59 -11.88 -0.31
C VAL A 379 18.42 -12.14 -1.56
N ALA A 380 19.72 -12.50 -1.44
CA ALA A 380 20.57 -12.87 -2.56
C ALA A 380 20.09 -14.15 -3.24
N ALA A 381 19.70 -15.16 -2.46
CA ALA A 381 19.11 -16.39 -2.99
C ALA A 381 17.80 -16.12 -3.77
N LYS A 382 16.94 -15.23 -3.25
CA LYS A 382 15.70 -14.85 -3.93
C LYS A 382 15.92 -14.06 -5.22
N GLN A 383 17.00 -13.30 -5.33
CA GLN A 383 17.33 -12.61 -6.58
C GLN A 383 17.89 -13.54 -7.67
N LYS A 384 18.25 -14.77 -7.33
CA LYS A 384 18.64 -15.81 -8.28
C LYS A 384 17.47 -16.72 -8.72
N ASP A 385 16.28 -16.53 -8.16
CA ASP A 385 15.05 -17.25 -8.54
C ASP A 385 14.65 -16.89 -9.99
N ARG A 386 14.26 -17.86 -10.81
CA ARG A 386 13.80 -17.67 -12.20
C ARG A 386 12.63 -16.70 -12.34
N ARG A 387 11.83 -16.50 -11.26
CA ARG A 387 10.71 -15.56 -11.21
C ARG A 387 11.13 -14.12 -10.94
N PHE A 388 12.42 -13.88 -10.67
CA PHE A 388 12.88 -12.57 -10.25
C PHE A 388 12.81 -11.55 -11.38
N TYR A 389 12.34 -10.35 -11.06
CA TYR A 389 12.36 -9.20 -11.97
C TYR A 389 12.40 -7.87 -11.20
N ARG A 390 12.82 -6.83 -11.88
CA ARG A 390 12.76 -5.45 -11.39
C ARG A 390 11.70 -4.68 -12.16
N VAL A 391 10.87 -3.92 -11.43
CA VAL A 391 9.83 -3.09 -12.05
C VAL A 391 10.47 -1.93 -12.80
N LEU A 392 10.07 -1.71 -14.07
CA LEU A 392 10.60 -0.67 -14.95
C LEU A 392 12.14 -0.75 -15.10
N ALA A 393 12.66 -1.96 -15.26
CA ALA A 393 14.09 -2.19 -15.43
C ALA A 393 14.67 -1.46 -16.67
N ASP A 394 13.84 -1.32 -17.72
CA ASP A 394 14.11 -0.59 -18.95
C ASP A 394 14.50 0.88 -18.75
N LEU A 395 14.12 1.48 -17.63
CA LEU A 395 14.51 2.85 -17.28
C LEU A 395 15.93 2.97 -16.74
N GLY A 396 16.67 1.88 -16.57
CA GLY A 396 18.05 1.88 -16.10
C GLY A 396 18.27 2.42 -14.69
N THR A 397 17.22 2.49 -13.86
CA THR A 397 17.30 3.05 -12.49
C THR A 397 17.99 2.10 -11.49
N ARG A 398 18.22 0.85 -11.87
CA ARG A 398 18.83 -0.20 -11.04
C ARG A 398 18.22 -0.29 -9.63
N PRO A 399 16.96 -0.75 -9.50
CA PRO A 399 16.28 -0.86 -8.20
C PRO A 399 16.97 -1.85 -7.26
N GLY A 400 17.12 -1.49 -5.98
CA GLY A 400 17.49 -2.39 -4.89
C GLY A 400 16.33 -3.26 -4.39
N VAL A 401 15.09 -2.95 -4.81
CA VAL A 401 13.90 -3.75 -4.54
C VAL A 401 13.54 -4.54 -5.79
N GLY A 402 13.37 -5.85 -5.65
CA GLY A 402 12.94 -6.74 -6.72
C GLY A 402 11.68 -7.52 -6.33
N TYR A 403 11.14 -8.23 -7.29
CA TYR A 403 9.92 -9.00 -7.13
C TYR A 403 10.10 -10.41 -7.72
N LEU A 404 9.38 -11.37 -7.13
CA LEU A 404 9.17 -12.68 -7.75
C LEU A 404 7.78 -12.69 -8.39
N ALA A 405 7.74 -13.00 -9.68
CA ALA A 405 6.49 -13.11 -10.42
C ALA A 405 5.57 -14.16 -9.79
N ARG A 406 4.27 -13.92 -9.88
CA ARG A 406 3.26 -14.92 -9.51
C ARG A 406 3.24 -16.02 -10.58
N VAL A 407 3.24 -17.27 -10.14
CA VAL A 407 3.11 -18.41 -11.07
C VAL A 407 1.64 -18.80 -11.19
N ARG A 408 1.17 -18.91 -12.40
CA ARG A 408 -0.16 -19.44 -12.72
C ARG A 408 -0.04 -20.90 -13.15
N VAL A 409 -0.74 -21.75 -12.45
CA VAL A 409 -0.97 -23.12 -12.89
C VAL A 409 -2.24 -23.10 -13.75
N THR A 410 -2.10 -22.99 -15.06
CA THR A 410 -3.20 -23.20 -16.02
C THR A 410 -3.13 -24.65 -16.47
N GLU A 411 -4.27 -25.35 -16.42
CA GLU A 411 -4.41 -26.64 -17.09
C GLU A 411 -4.33 -26.46 -18.61
#